data_fafa2b98a89f4c24807b531167523cfe
#
_entry.id   fafa2b98a89f4c24807b531167523cfe
#
_cell.length_a   1.000
_cell.length_b   1.000
_cell.length_c   1.000
_cell.angle_alpha   90.00
_cell.angle_beta   90.00
_cell.angle_gamma   90.00
#
_symmetry.space_group_name_H-M   'P 1'
#
loop_
_entity.id
_entity.type
_entity.pdbx_description
1 polymer ?
#
loop_
_entity_poly.entity_id
_entity_poly.type
_entity_poly.pdbx_seq_one_letter_code
_entity_poly.pdbx_strand_id
1 'polypeptide(L)'
;MMAYDNDNIFAKILRGEIPSEKLYEDADTFVFMDIMPRADGHCLVIPKTPCRNMLDASPEQLLACMKTVQKVSHACLEAFGAEGITLQQFNEPAGGQEVYHLHFHILPRHEGVKLRPPGQMADFAVLKQHADKIRAALA
;
A
#
# COMPACT_ATOMS: atom_id res chain seq x y z
N MET A 1 -12.05 -21.01 -2.32
CA MET A 1 -11.85 -19.59 -2.04
C MET A 1 -12.98 -18.80 -2.70
N MET A 2 -13.42 -17.72 -2.07
CA MET A 2 -14.52 -16.92 -2.59
C MET A 2 -14.13 -16.18 -3.86
N ALA A 3 -15.11 -15.93 -4.73
CA ALA A 3 -14.90 -15.14 -5.93
C ALA A 3 -14.49 -13.70 -5.58
N TYR A 4 -13.77 -13.06 -6.50
CA TYR A 4 -13.37 -11.67 -6.34
C TYR A 4 -14.60 -10.75 -6.32
N ASP A 5 -14.68 -9.89 -5.32
CA ASP A 5 -15.74 -8.89 -5.20
C ASP A 5 -15.29 -7.57 -5.85
N ASN A 6 -15.91 -7.22 -6.97
CA ASN A 6 -15.61 -5.98 -7.69
C ASN A 6 -16.02 -4.70 -6.94
N ASP A 7 -16.74 -4.83 -5.85
CA ASP A 7 -17.18 -3.70 -5.01
C ASP A 7 -16.27 -3.44 -3.82
N ASN A 8 -15.11 -4.11 -3.74
CA ASN A 8 -14.15 -3.79 -2.70
C ASN A 8 -13.59 -2.37 -2.89
N ILE A 9 -13.14 -1.78 -1.78
CA ILE A 9 -12.70 -0.38 -1.74
C ILE A 9 -11.55 -0.11 -2.72
N PHE A 10 -10.60 -1.04 -2.85
CA PHE A 10 -9.42 -0.83 -3.70
C PHE A 10 -9.78 -0.92 -5.18
N ALA A 11 -10.71 -1.80 -5.56
CA ALA A 11 -11.24 -1.81 -6.92
C ALA A 11 -11.91 -0.47 -7.26
N LYS A 12 -12.64 0.11 -6.31
CA LYS A 12 -13.27 1.42 -6.48
C LYS A 12 -12.23 2.54 -6.61
N ILE A 13 -11.14 2.46 -5.88
CA ILE A 13 -10.02 3.41 -6.02
C ILE A 13 -9.43 3.31 -7.42
N LEU A 14 -9.19 2.09 -7.91
CA LEU A 14 -8.65 1.88 -9.26
C LEU A 14 -9.55 2.44 -10.35
N ARG A 15 -10.87 2.40 -10.16
CA ARG A 15 -11.84 2.96 -11.11
C ARG A 15 -12.05 4.47 -10.95
N GLY A 16 -11.43 5.10 -9.95
CA GLY A 16 -11.60 6.52 -9.67
C GLY A 16 -12.90 6.88 -8.97
N GLU A 17 -13.63 5.89 -8.44
CA GLU A 17 -14.90 6.12 -7.71
C GLU A 17 -14.68 6.60 -6.29
N ILE A 18 -13.53 6.26 -5.69
CA ILE A 18 -13.12 6.71 -4.35
C ILE A 18 -11.78 7.43 -4.50
N PRO A 19 -11.62 8.63 -3.91
CA PRO A 19 -10.36 9.36 -3.99
C PRO A 19 -9.26 8.67 -3.17
N SER A 20 -8.01 8.88 -3.58
CA SER A 20 -6.83 8.40 -2.85
C SER A 20 -5.66 9.36 -3.06
N GLU A 21 -4.68 9.31 -2.16
CA GLU A 21 -3.41 10.00 -2.35
C GLU A 21 -2.47 9.09 -3.15
N LYS A 22 -2.54 9.18 -4.47
CA LYS A 22 -1.72 8.37 -5.37
C LYS A 22 -0.26 8.77 -5.31
N LEU A 23 0.63 7.79 -5.15
CA LEU A 23 2.07 8.00 -5.12
C LEU A 23 2.74 7.66 -6.43
N TYR A 24 2.28 6.59 -7.10
CA TYR A 24 2.93 6.01 -8.25
C TYR A 24 1.96 5.11 -9.00
N GLU A 25 2.16 4.99 -10.28
CA GLU A 25 1.34 4.13 -11.12
C GLU A 25 2.14 3.70 -12.34
N ASP A 26 2.06 2.43 -12.71
CA ASP A 26 2.58 1.92 -13.97
C ASP A 26 1.51 1.08 -14.67
N ALA A 27 1.90 0.31 -15.69
CA ALA A 27 0.95 -0.52 -16.44
C ALA A 27 0.28 -1.58 -15.56
N ASP A 28 0.96 -2.07 -14.53
CA ASP A 28 0.54 -3.23 -13.76
C ASP A 28 0.17 -2.93 -12.31
N THR A 29 0.66 -1.83 -11.73
CA THR A 29 0.50 -1.55 -10.30
C THR A 29 0.06 -0.11 -10.03
N PHE A 30 -0.52 0.07 -8.85
CA PHE A 30 -0.99 1.36 -8.34
C PHE A 30 -0.58 1.48 -6.88
N VAL A 31 -0.07 2.64 -6.47
CA VAL A 31 0.42 2.87 -5.11
C VAL A 31 -0.24 4.11 -4.53
N PHE A 32 -0.74 4.00 -3.31
CA PHE A 32 -1.42 5.10 -2.62
C PHE A 32 -1.19 5.04 -1.12
N MET A 33 -1.41 6.18 -0.45
CA MET A 33 -1.25 6.29 1.00
C MET A 33 -2.37 5.54 1.72
N ASP A 34 -2.01 4.85 2.81
CA ASP A 34 -3.01 4.34 3.73
C ASP A 34 -3.59 5.52 4.53
N ILE A 35 -4.92 5.66 4.53
CA ILE A 35 -5.59 6.76 5.25
C ILE A 35 -5.64 6.56 6.76
N MET A 36 -5.32 5.35 7.22
CA MET A 36 -5.18 5.00 8.65
C MET A 36 -3.75 4.54 8.92
N PRO A 37 -2.75 5.42 8.73
CA PRO A 37 -1.35 5.01 8.74
C PRO A 37 -0.91 4.57 10.13
N ARG A 38 -0.17 3.46 10.17
CA ARG A 38 0.45 2.95 11.39
C ARG A 38 1.89 3.40 11.56
N ALA A 39 2.42 4.07 10.54
CA ALA A 39 3.72 4.73 10.53
C ALA A 39 3.65 5.89 9.55
N ASP A 40 4.52 6.88 9.72
CA ASP A 40 4.64 7.96 8.74
C ASP A 40 5.11 7.37 7.41
N GLY A 41 4.35 7.64 6.35
CA GLY A 41 4.65 7.10 5.03
C GLY A 41 4.05 5.73 4.73
N HIS A 42 3.24 5.18 5.64
CA HIS A 42 2.54 3.91 5.42
C HIS A 42 1.75 3.98 4.12
N CYS A 43 2.11 3.15 3.14
CA CYS A 43 1.48 3.13 1.83
C CYS A 43 1.21 1.71 1.36
N LEU A 44 0.41 1.59 0.31
CA LEU A 44 -0.10 0.32 -0.20
C LEU A 44 0.24 0.17 -1.68
N VAL A 45 0.72 -1.01 -2.05
CA VAL A 45 0.95 -1.39 -3.43
C VAL A 45 -0.10 -2.43 -3.82
N ILE A 46 -0.82 -2.18 -4.90
CA ILE A 46 -1.85 -3.10 -5.41
C ILE A 46 -1.63 -3.37 -6.89
N PRO A 47 -1.97 -4.59 -7.37
CA PRO A 47 -2.02 -4.83 -8.81
C PRO A 47 -3.27 -4.20 -9.40
N LYS A 48 -3.19 -3.78 -10.66
CA LYS A 48 -4.34 -3.23 -11.39
C LYS A 48 -5.33 -4.29 -11.81
N THR A 49 -4.86 -5.53 -12.03
CA THR A 49 -5.73 -6.65 -12.38
C THR A 49 -6.33 -7.28 -11.13
N PRO A 50 -7.60 -7.71 -11.17
CA PRO A 50 -8.26 -8.27 -10.00
C PRO A 50 -7.61 -9.55 -9.51
N CYS A 51 -7.31 -9.59 -8.20
CA CYS A 51 -7.02 -10.81 -7.46
C CYS A 51 -7.32 -10.55 -5.99
N ARG A 52 -7.85 -11.57 -5.30
CA ARG A 52 -8.29 -11.42 -3.92
C ARG A 52 -7.12 -11.25 -2.96
N ASN A 53 -6.10 -12.09 -3.12
CA ASN A 53 -4.89 -12.08 -2.29
C ASN A 53 -3.78 -12.87 -2.99
N MET A 54 -2.72 -13.20 -2.25
CA MET A 54 -1.59 -13.95 -2.80
C MET A 54 -1.97 -15.35 -3.31
N LEU A 55 -3.00 -15.95 -2.74
CA LEU A 55 -3.35 -17.33 -3.04
C LEU A 55 -3.94 -17.51 -4.44
N ASP A 56 -4.62 -16.50 -4.98
CA ASP A 56 -5.20 -16.55 -6.32
C ASP A 56 -4.46 -15.66 -7.34
N ALA A 57 -3.45 -14.91 -6.90
CA ALA A 57 -2.67 -14.08 -7.80
C ALA A 57 -1.78 -14.94 -8.71
N SER A 58 -1.54 -14.47 -9.93
CA SER A 58 -0.57 -15.10 -10.82
C SER A 58 0.85 -14.76 -10.39
N PRO A 59 1.86 -15.58 -10.73
CA PRO A 59 3.26 -15.22 -10.50
C PRO A 59 3.64 -13.88 -11.13
N GLU A 60 3.08 -13.54 -12.28
CA GLU A 60 3.33 -12.29 -12.98
C GLU A 60 2.78 -11.09 -12.17
N GLN A 61 1.58 -11.22 -11.59
CA GLN A 61 1.01 -10.18 -10.71
C GLN A 61 1.88 -9.99 -9.47
N LEU A 62 2.33 -11.08 -8.85
CA LEU A 62 3.18 -11.01 -7.66
C LEU A 62 4.53 -10.36 -7.98
N LEU A 63 5.14 -10.71 -9.11
CA LEU A 63 6.41 -10.12 -9.53
C LEU A 63 6.26 -8.63 -9.81
N ALA A 64 5.21 -8.23 -10.50
CA ALA A 64 4.94 -6.81 -10.79
C ALA A 64 4.79 -6.01 -9.50
N CYS A 65 4.04 -6.54 -8.52
CA CYS A 65 3.89 -5.90 -7.22
C CYS A 65 5.22 -5.80 -6.47
N MET A 66 6.02 -6.86 -6.47
CA MET A 66 7.29 -6.88 -5.74
C MET A 66 8.30 -5.89 -6.31
N LYS A 67 8.35 -5.72 -7.63
CA LYS A 67 9.19 -4.70 -8.26
C LYS A 67 8.80 -3.30 -7.79
N THR A 68 7.50 -3.02 -7.75
CA THR A 68 6.98 -1.73 -7.28
C THR A 68 7.21 -1.55 -5.77
N VAL A 69 6.99 -2.59 -4.97
CA VAL A 69 7.28 -2.57 -3.53
C VAL A 69 8.73 -2.17 -3.28
N GLN A 70 9.67 -2.77 -3.99
CA GLN A 70 11.10 -2.46 -3.83
C GLN A 70 11.40 -1.01 -4.18
N LYS A 71 10.89 -0.55 -5.31
CA LYS A 71 11.08 0.84 -5.78
C LYS A 71 10.53 1.85 -4.78
N VAL A 72 9.30 1.66 -4.33
CA VAL A 72 8.64 2.57 -3.39
C VAL A 72 9.28 2.50 -2.01
N SER A 73 9.72 1.32 -1.58
CA SER A 73 10.44 1.16 -0.30
C SER A 73 11.72 1.99 -0.25
N HIS A 74 12.51 1.99 -1.33
CA HIS A 74 13.70 2.85 -1.41
C HIS A 74 13.32 4.34 -1.33
N ALA A 75 12.26 4.74 -2.01
CA ALA A 75 11.76 6.11 -1.94
C ALA A 75 11.32 6.49 -0.52
N CYS A 76 10.67 5.58 0.19
CA CYS A 76 10.26 5.79 1.58
C CYS A 76 11.46 5.95 2.52
N LEU A 77 12.49 5.13 2.36
CA LEU A 77 13.72 5.26 3.14
C LEU A 77 14.32 6.66 2.97
N GLU A 78 14.40 7.14 1.74
CA GLU A 78 14.92 8.46 1.44
C GLU A 78 14.01 9.57 1.97
N ALA A 79 12.70 9.48 1.71
CA ALA A 79 11.74 10.52 2.05
C ALA A 79 11.63 10.78 3.55
N PHE A 80 11.76 9.75 4.37
CA PHE A 80 11.57 9.85 5.83
C PHE A 80 12.84 9.65 6.65
N GLY A 81 13.98 9.43 5.99
CA GLY A 81 15.21 9.05 6.70
C GLY A 81 15.03 7.77 7.49
N ALA A 82 14.18 6.87 7.01
CA ALA A 82 13.84 5.65 7.72
C ALA A 82 15.00 4.66 7.72
N GLU A 83 15.09 3.87 8.79
CA GLU A 83 16.18 2.92 8.98
C GLU A 83 15.85 1.51 8.52
N GLY A 84 14.56 1.25 8.24
CA GLY A 84 14.12 -0.03 7.76
C GLY A 84 12.69 0.03 7.22
N ILE A 85 12.25 -1.09 6.66
CA ILE A 85 10.91 -1.26 6.13
C ILE A 85 10.29 -2.51 6.74
N THR A 86 9.06 -2.38 7.23
CA THR A 86 8.22 -3.54 7.51
C THR A 86 7.29 -3.74 6.32
N LEU A 87 7.30 -4.93 5.75
CA LEU A 87 6.40 -5.31 4.65
C LEU A 87 5.37 -6.30 5.20
N GLN A 88 4.09 -6.02 4.98
CA GLN A 88 2.99 -6.89 5.44
C GLN A 88 2.04 -7.19 4.29
N GLN A 89 1.57 -8.45 4.26
CA GLN A 89 0.56 -8.89 3.30
C GLN A 89 -0.26 -9.99 3.99
N PHE A 90 -1.60 -9.92 3.89
CA PHE A 90 -2.50 -10.82 4.61
C PHE A 90 -3.41 -11.55 3.63
N ASN A 91 -3.69 -12.83 3.92
CA ASN A 91 -4.50 -13.70 3.07
C ASN A 91 -5.64 -14.30 3.88
N GLU A 92 -6.87 -13.99 3.49
CA GLU A 92 -8.14 -14.42 4.07
C GLU A 92 -8.37 -13.88 5.48
N PRO A 93 -9.60 -13.90 6.00
CA PRO A 93 -9.91 -13.33 7.32
C PRO A 93 -9.07 -13.93 8.44
N ALA A 94 -8.84 -15.23 8.41
CA ALA A 94 -8.03 -15.91 9.43
C ALA A 94 -6.57 -15.42 9.41
N GLY A 95 -6.09 -14.96 8.26
CA GLY A 95 -4.75 -14.38 8.11
C GLY A 95 -4.70 -12.88 8.38
N GLY A 96 -5.81 -12.26 8.72
CA GLY A 96 -5.89 -10.84 9.04
C GLY A 96 -6.26 -9.92 7.88
N GLN A 97 -6.68 -10.47 6.75
CA GLN A 97 -7.08 -9.66 5.59
C GLN A 97 -8.41 -8.95 5.86
N GLU A 98 -8.47 -7.66 5.56
CA GLU A 98 -9.69 -6.85 5.75
C GLU A 98 -10.26 -6.36 4.42
N VAL A 99 -9.43 -5.97 3.46
CA VAL A 99 -9.85 -5.59 2.11
C VAL A 99 -9.45 -6.69 1.13
N TYR A 100 -10.41 -7.15 0.33
CA TYR A 100 -10.26 -8.34 -0.51
C TYR A 100 -9.83 -8.02 -1.94
N HIS A 101 -8.77 -7.24 -2.04
CA HIS A 101 -7.96 -7.01 -3.22
C HIS A 101 -6.51 -7.10 -2.77
N LEU A 102 -5.68 -7.88 -3.43
CA LEU A 102 -4.28 -8.06 -3.05
C LEU A 102 -3.59 -6.72 -2.79
N HIS A 103 -2.93 -6.60 -1.66
CA HIS A 103 -2.17 -5.39 -1.33
C HIS A 103 -1.01 -5.69 -0.41
N PHE A 104 0.05 -4.93 -0.59
CA PHE A 104 1.27 -4.99 0.21
C PHE A 104 1.39 -3.69 0.99
N HIS A 105 1.48 -3.79 2.31
CA HIS A 105 1.72 -2.64 3.19
C HIS A 105 3.22 -2.37 3.26
N ILE A 106 3.62 -1.14 2.95
CA ILE A 106 4.98 -0.66 3.17
C ILE A 106 4.95 0.28 4.37
N LEU A 107 5.68 -0.06 5.42
CA LEU A 107 5.74 0.74 6.64
C LEU A 107 7.18 1.16 6.88
N PRO A 108 7.53 2.43 6.65
CA PRO A 108 8.86 2.95 7.00
C PRO A 108 9.06 2.92 8.52
N ARG A 109 10.22 2.43 8.96
CA ARG A 109 10.46 2.21 10.38
C ARG A 109 11.69 2.96 10.88
N HIS A 110 11.60 3.40 12.14
CA HIS A 110 12.72 4.03 12.87
C HIS A 110 12.98 3.23 14.14
N GLU A 111 14.25 3.09 14.51
CA GLU A 111 14.63 2.41 15.75
C GLU A 111 13.90 3.00 16.95
N GLY A 112 13.34 2.12 17.78
CA GLY A 112 12.64 2.53 19.01
C GLY A 112 11.24 3.11 18.81
N VAL A 113 10.78 3.29 17.58
CA VAL A 113 9.45 3.82 17.28
C VAL A 113 8.51 2.67 16.96
N LYS A 114 7.48 2.50 17.77
CA LYS A 114 6.47 1.46 17.59
C LYS A 114 5.45 1.86 16.53
N LEU A 115 4.82 0.87 15.89
CA LEU A 115 3.69 1.13 15.01
C LEU A 115 2.52 1.70 15.82
N ARG A 116 1.83 2.68 15.23
CA ARG A 116 0.58 3.20 15.80
C ARG A 116 -0.50 2.10 15.79
N PRO A 117 -1.49 2.16 16.71
CA PRO A 117 -2.62 1.24 16.65
C PRO A 117 -3.37 1.34 15.32
N PRO A 118 -3.97 0.24 14.82
CA PRO A 118 -4.76 0.30 13.59
C PRO A 118 -6.04 1.12 13.78
N GLY A 119 -6.61 1.61 12.68
CA GLY A 119 -7.92 2.24 12.67
C GLY A 119 -7.96 3.72 13.04
N GLN A 120 -6.82 4.39 13.14
CA GLN A 120 -6.76 5.83 13.41
C GLN A 120 -6.62 6.60 12.11
N MET A 121 -7.63 7.42 11.78
CA MET A 121 -7.61 8.28 10.58
C MET A 121 -6.48 9.29 10.65
N ALA A 122 -5.82 9.49 9.52
CA ALA A 122 -4.81 10.51 9.37
C ALA A 122 -5.42 11.92 9.32
N ASP A 123 -4.64 12.93 9.73
CA ASP A 123 -4.87 14.30 9.30
C ASP A 123 -4.52 14.36 7.80
N PHE A 124 -5.49 14.73 6.96
CA PHE A 124 -5.29 14.70 5.50
C PHE A 124 -4.25 15.69 5.01
N ALA A 125 -4.04 16.80 5.72
CA ALA A 125 -2.97 17.75 5.38
C ALA A 125 -1.59 17.10 5.61
N VAL A 126 -1.41 16.39 6.71
CA VAL A 126 -0.18 15.65 7.01
C VAL A 126 0.01 14.51 6.01
N LEU A 127 -1.05 13.79 5.69
CA LEU A 127 -1.03 12.70 4.71
C LEU A 127 -0.54 13.20 3.35
N LYS A 128 -1.04 14.34 2.90
CA LYS A 128 -0.61 14.96 1.65
C LYS A 128 0.86 15.36 1.69
N GLN A 129 1.34 15.92 2.81
CA GLN A 129 2.76 16.25 2.98
C GLN A 129 3.64 15.01 2.86
N HIS A 130 3.24 13.91 3.48
CA HIS A 130 3.96 12.64 3.41
C HIS A 130 3.94 12.08 1.99
N ALA A 131 2.80 12.16 1.31
CA ALA A 131 2.68 11.75 -0.09
C ALA A 131 3.62 12.57 -0.99
N ASP A 132 3.67 13.88 -0.80
CA ASP A 132 4.54 14.76 -1.59
C ASP A 132 6.02 14.40 -1.40
N LYS A 133 6.43 14.04 -0.16
CA LYS A 133 7.80 13.60 0.11
C LYS A 133 8.16 12.32 -0.65
N ILE A 134 7.25 11.35 -0.67
CA ILE A 134 7.47 10.09 -1.37
C ILE A 134 7.49 10.33 -2.88
N ARG A 135 6.58 11.14 -3.40
CA ARG A 135 6.56 11.48 -4.84
C ARG A 135 7.86 12.14 -5.28
N ALA A 136 8.39 13.05 -4.46
CA ALA A 136 9.67 13.71 -4.75
C ALA A 136 10.82 12.71 -4.82
N ALA A 137 10.83 11.72 -3.92
CA ALA A 137 11.86 10.69 -3.90
C ALA A 137 11.71 9.70 -5.07
N LEU A 138 10.52 9.56 -5.63
CA LEU A 138 10.25 8.71 -6.80
C LEU A 138 10.57 9.40 -8.13
N ALA A 139 10.63 10.70 -8.14
CA ALA A 139 10.84 11.49 -9.36
C ALA A 139 12.27 11.35 -9.91
#